data_613438370b36192582a3f7003e021f9f
#
_entry.id   613438370b36192582a3f7003e021f9f
#
_cell.length_a   1.000
_cell.length_b   1.000
_cell.length_c   1.000
_cell.angle_alpha   90.00
_cell.angle_beta   90.00
_cell.angle_gamma   90.00
#
_symmetry.space_group_name_H-M   'P 1'
#
loop_
_entity.id
_entity.type
_entity.pdbx_description
1 polymer ?
#
loop_
_entity_poly.entity_id
_entity_poly.type
_entity_poly.pdbx_seq_one_letter_code
_entity_poly.pdbx_strand_id
1 'polypeptide(L)'
;TNFWDESNNLVKTYPAVELVRISIAEIQPSQFYVDEIKKRAVSDFVYTEEDLVIPLVKWEGRNVSVDGHTRLFVAAEKGIQNVYGFYTKADDYVRDFAAEAIRRNIVSPYQLIEVKHRDYEKLWFAFCDEYFSGK
;
A
#
# COMPACT_ATOMS: atom_id res chain seq x y z
N THR A 1 4.16 -1.61 -19.82
CA THR A 1 2.93 -0.81 -19.85
C THR A 1 3.15 0.47 -20.67
N ASN A 2 2.24 0.76 -21.57
CA ASN A 2 2.31 1.93 -22.42
C ASN A 2 1.32 2.98 -21.94
N PHE A 3 1.72 4.24 -21.98
CA PHE A 3 0.87 5.37 -21.61
C PHE A 3 0.61 6.24 -22.84
N TRP A 4 -0.62 6.71 -22.99
CA TRP A 4 -1.10 7.42 -24.18
C TRP A 4 -1.69 8.77 -23.74
N ASP A 5 -1.55 9.80 -24.58
CA ASP A 5 -2.18 11.10 -24.34
C ASP A 5 -3.62 11.12 -24.84
N GLU A 6 -4.29 12.26 -24.70
CA GLU A 6 -5.68 12.42 -25.12
C GLU A 6 -5.88 12.28 -26.63
N SER A 7 -4.83 12.53 -27.41
CA SER A 7 -4.84 12.36 -28.86
C SER A 7 -4.52 10.94 -29.30
N ASN A 8 -4.41 10.04 -28.33
CA ASN A 8 -4.10 8.63 -28.56
C ASN A 8 -2.70 8.39 -29.13
N ASN A 9 -1.78 9.31 -28.86
CA ASN A 9 -0.37 9.16 -29.22
C ASN A 9 0.38 8.56 -28.05
N LEU A 10 1.37 7.72 -28.35
CA LEU A 10 2.21 7.13 -27.30
C LEU A 10 3.05 8.23 -26.65
N VAL A 11 2.73 8.57 -25.40
CA VAL A 11 3.45 9.60 -24.64
C VAL A 11 4.72 9.02 -24.03
N LYS A 12 4.61 7.82 -23.46
CA LYS A 12 5.72 7.20 -22.74
C LYS A 12 5.56 5.69 -22.76
N THR A 13 6.64 4.98 -23.02
CA THR A 13 6.67 3.52 -22.98
C THR A 13 7.48 3.08 -21.76
N TYR A 14 6.87 2.23 -20.95
CA TYR A 14 7.55 1.59 -19.82
C TYR A 14 7.68 0.11 -20.10
N PRO A 15 8.69 -0.55 -19.52
CA PRO A 15 8.74 -2.00 -19.57
C PRO A 15 7.43 -2.58 -19.05
N ALA A 16 6.93 -3.59 -19.70
CA ALA A 16 5.73 -4.27 -19.25
C ALA A 16 6.01 -4.86 -17.87
N VAL A 17 5.06 -4.66 -16.94
CA VAL A 17 5.12 -5.29 -15.62
C VAL A 17 4.13 -6.43 -15.58
N GLU A 18 4.52 -7.51 -14.95
CA GLU A 18 3.65 -8.64 -14.75
C GLU A 18 2.77 -8.39 -13.54
N LEU A 19 1.46 -8.39 -13.75
CA LEU A 19 0.51 -8.25 -12.66
C LEU A 19 0.17 -9.63 -12.11
N VAL A 20 0.15 -9.71 -10.79
CA VAL A 20 -0.30 -10.92 -10.09
C VAL A 20 -1.58 -10.57 -9.33
N ARG A 21 -2.50 -11.53 -9.28
CA ARG A 21 -3.71 -11.40 -8.48
C ARG A 21 -3.43 -12.04 -7.14
N ILE A 22 -3.61 -11.28 -6.06
CA ILE A 22 -3.21 -11.72 -4.73
C ILE A 22 -4.32 -11.43 -3.73
N SER A 23 -4.50 -12.33 -2.77
CA SER A 23 -5.43 -12.13 -1.67
C SER A 23 -4.92 -10.99 -0.76
N ILE A 24 -5.83 -10.10 -0.37
CA ILE A 24 -5.51 -9.03 0.59
C ILE A 24 -4.93 -9.62 1.88
N ALA A 25 -5.44 -10.77 2.33
CA ALA A 25 -4.97 -11.44 3.54
C ALA A 25 -3.49 -11.84 3.47
N GLU A 26 -2.93 -11.95 2.28
CA GLU A 26 -1.55 -12.36 2.07
C GLU A 26 -0.58 -11.19 1.88
N ILE A 27 -1.07 -9.96 2.03
CA ILE A 27 -0.23 -8.77 1.87
C ILE A 27 0.18 -8.26 3.25
N GLN A 28 1.50 -8.16 3.47
CA GLN A 28 2.08 -7.63 4.69
C GLN A 28 2.26 -6.11 4.56
N PRO A 29 1.55 -5.30 5.39
CA PRO A 29 1.76 -3.85 5.37
C PRO A 29 3.14 -3.45 5.83
N SER A 30 3.61 -2.32 5.31
CA SER A 30 4.79 -1.61 5.79
C SER A 30 4.40 -0.26 6.40
N GLN A 31 3.17 -0.15 6.85
CA GLN A 31 2.60 1.02 7.50
C GLN A 31 1.60 0.53 8.55
N PHE A 32 1.23 1.40 9.49
CA PHE A 32 0.36 0.97 10.61
C PHE A 32 -0.97 1.69 10.61
N TYR A 33 -0.98 2.96 10.23
CA TYR A 33 -2.12 3.86 10.38
C TYR A 33 -2.66 4.28 9.03
N VAL A 34 -3.96 4.52 8.97
CA VAL A 34 -4.65 5.06 7.81
C VAL A 34 -5.36 6.34 8.23
N ASP A 35 -5.13 7.41 7.45
CA ASP A 35 -5.74 8.70 7.68
C ASP A 35 -7.20 8.68 7.23
N GLU A 36 -8.14 9.04 8.11
CA GLU A 36 -9.57 9.01 7.82
C GLU A 36 -9.96 9.90 6.63
N ILE A 37 -9.25 11.04 6.46
CA ILE A 37 -9.54 11.94 5.34
C ILE A 37 -9.12 11.31 4.02
N LYS A 38 -7.93 10.75 3.98
CA LYS A 38 -7.46 10.03 2.78
C LYS A 38 -8.35 8.84 2.47
N LYS A 39 -8.80 8.12 3.50
CA LYS A 39 -9.69 6.99 3.34
C LYS A 39 -10.98 7.40 2.65
N ARG A 40 -11.59 8.50 3.06
CA ARG A 40 -12.83 9.00 2.44
C ARG A 40 -12.61 9.32 0.96
N ALA A 41 -11.53 10.01 0.64
CA ALA A 41 -11.21 10.36 -0.75
C ALA A 41 -11.00 9.11 -1.61
N VAL A 42 -10.26 8.14 -1.10
CA VAL A 42 -9.98 6.90 -1.81
C VAL A 42 -11.23 6.04 -1.95
N SER A 43 -12.11 6.07 -0.95
CA SER A 43 -13.35 5.30 -0.97
C SER A 43 -14.28 5.66 -2.13
N ASP A 44 -14.15 6.87 -2.67
CA ASP A 44 -15.00 7.33 -3.77
C ASP A 44 -14.67 6.69 -5.11
N PHE A 45 -13.50 6.06 -5.26
CA PHE A 45 -13.12 5.46 -6.54
C PHE A 45 -12.60 4.01 -6.46
N VAL A 46 -12.64 3.39 -5.30
CA VAL A 46 -12.30 1.96 -5.17
C VAL A 46 -13.59 1.16 -5.08
N TYR A 47 -13.92 0.41 -6.12
CA TYR A 47 -15.15 -0.37 -6.19
C TYR A 47 -14.91 -1.85 -6.49
N THR A 48 -13.87 -2.16 -7.26
CA THR A 48 -13.56 -3.54 -7.67
C THR A 48 -12.05 -3.78 -7.55
N GLU A 49 -11.65 -5.05 -7.65
CA GLU A 49 -10.24 -5.40 -7.59
C GLU A 49 -9.42 -4.76 -8.72
N GLU A 50 -10.04 -4.44 -9.87
CA GLU A 50 -9.36 -3.78 -10.97
C GLU A 50 -8.98 -2.33 -10.68
N ASP A 51 -9.56 -1.75 -9.63
CA ASP A 51 -9.24 -0.38 -9.22
C ASP A 51 -7.94 -0.29 -8.41
N LEU A 52 -7.34 -1.43 -8.08
CA LEU A 52 -6.15 -1.47 -7.24
C LEU A 52 -5.01 -2.19 -7.95
N VAL A 53 -3.87 -1.49 -8.02
CA VAL A 53 -2.59 -2.08 -8.42
C VAL A 53 -1.57 -1.69 -7.36
N ILE A 54 -1.04 -2.68 -6.66
CA ILE A 54 -0.23 -2.46 -5.46
C ILE A 54 1.22 -2.86 -5.73
N PRO A 55 2.19 -1.95 -5.49
CA PRO A 55 3.59 -2.33 -5.60
C PRO A 55 3.99 -3.20 -4.41
N LEU A 56 4.63 -4.32 -4.69
CA LEU A 56 5.01 -5.33 -3.71
C LEU A 56 6.51 -5.60 -3.76
N VAL A 57 7.04 -6.02 -2.63
CA VAL A 57 8.40 -6.55 -2.56
C VAL A 57 8.36 -7.87 -1.78
N LYS A 58 9.15 -8.85 -2.22
CA LYS A 58 9.30 -10.11 -1.50
C LYS A 58 10.28 -9.95 -0.36
N TRP A 59 9.87 -10.38 0.84
CA TRP A 59 10.72 -10.33 2.01
C TRP A 59 10.32 -11.42 2.99
N GLU A 60 11.26 -12.30 3.32
CA GLU A 60 11.05 -13.35 4.33
C GLU A 60 9.78 -14.20 4.06
N GLY A 61 9.55 -14.56 2.80
CA GLY A 61 8.38 -15.32 2.39
C GLY A 61 7.08 -14.53 2.37
N ARG A 62 7.14 -13.22 2.60
CA ARG A 62 5.97 -12.35 2.60
C ARG A 62 5.92 -11.47 1.37
N ASN A 63 4.71 -11.04 1.01
CA ASN A 63 4.48 -10.03 -0.02
C ASN A 63 4.23 -8.71 0.70
N VAL A 64 5.23 -7.85 0.72
CA VAL A 64 5.16 -6.59 1.47
C VAL A 64 4.67 -5.48 0.57
N SER A 65 3.61 -4.77 0.97
CA SER A 65 3.12 -3.61 0.23
C SER A 65 4.06 -2.42 0.48
N VAL A 66 4.56 -1.86 -0.62
CA VAL A 66 5.45 -0.69 -0.58
C VAL A 66 4.64 0.58 -0.40
N ASP A 67 3.45 0.62 -0.98
CA ASP A 67 2.57 1.78 -0.99
C ASP A 67 1.12 1.30 -1.17
N GLY A 68 0.17 2.22 -1.14
CA GLY A 68 -1.24 1.90 -1.39
C GLY A 68 -1.98 1.39 -0.16
N HIS A 69 -1.49 1.66 1.04
CA HIS A 69 -2.09 1.14 2.27
C HIS A 69 -3.53 1.65 2.48
N THR A 70 -3.80 2.92 2.15
CA THR A 70 -5.16 3.47 2.26
C THR A 70 -6.10 2.75 1.29
N ARG A 71 -5.65 2.48 0.07
CA ARG A 71 -6.44 1.73 -0.93
C ARG A 71 -6.71 0.30 -0.47
N LEU A 72 -5.70 -0.35 0.10
CA LEU A 72 -5.86 -1.70 0.64
C LEU A 72 -6.85 -1.72 1.81
N PHE A 73 -6.79 -0.73 2.69
CA PHE A 73 -7.71 -0.61 3.80
C PHE A 73 -9.15 -0.45 3.31
N VAL A 74 -9.37 0.43 2.34
CA VAL A 74 -10.70 0.64 1.75
C VAL A 74 -11.21 -0.63 1.08
N ALA A 75 -10.35 -1.32 0.33
CA ALA A 75 -10.72 -2.57 -0.31
C ALA A 75 -11.17 -3.61 0.72
N ALA A 76 -10.43 -3.72 1.82
CA ALA A 76 -10.79 -4.64 2.91
C ALA A 76 -12.15 -4.28 3.52
N GLU A 77 -12.40 -2.99 3.77
CA GLU A 77 -13.67 -2.55 4.33
C GLU A 77 -14.85 -2.85 3.39
N LYS A 78 -14.64 -2.76 2.09
CA LYS A 78 -15.69 -2.98 1.10
C LYS A 78 -15.89 -4.46 0.75
N GLY A 79 -15.12 -5.35 1.37
CA GLY A 79 -15.25 -6.78 1.14
C GLY A 79 -14.56 -7.27 -0.13
N ILE A 80 -13.69 -6.46 -0.73
CA ILE A 80 -12.86 -6.88 -1.85
C ILE A 80 -11.80 -7.83 -1.31
N GLN A 81 -11.72 -9.05 -1.84
CA GLN A 81 -10.85 -10.08 -1.28
C GLN A 81 -9.51 -10.19 -1.98
N ASN A 82 -9.43 -9.77 -3.23
CA ASN A 82 -8.21 -9.86 -4.03
C ASN A 82 -7.90 -8.53 -4.68
N VAL A 83 -6.62 -8.30 -4.95
CA VAL A 83 -6.15 -7.12 -5.65
C VAL A 83 -5.10 -7.55 -6.67
N TYR A 84 -4.71 -6.64 -7.54
CA TYR A 84 -3.58 -6.86 -8.44
C TYR A 84 -2.34 -6.21 -7.86
N GLY A 85 -1.21 -6.82 -8.07
CA GLY A 85 0.06 -6.28 -7.62
C GLY A 85 1.16 -6.54 -8.62
N PHE A 86 2.30 -5.88 -8.43
CA PHE A 86 3.49 -6.14 -9.20
C PHE A 86 4.70 -6.07 -8.27
N TYR A 87 5.69 -6.92 -8.53
CA TYR A 87 6.91 -6.93 -7.73
C TYR A 87 7.86 -5.87 -8.23
N THR A 88 8.43 -5.11 -7.30
CA THR A 88 9.35 -4.03 -7.59
C THR A 88 10.48 -4.05 -6.57
N LYS A 89 11.47 -3.18 -6.77
CA LYS A 89 12.51 -2.95 -5.77
C LYS A 89 12.03 -1.86 -4.81
N ALA A 90 12.46 -1.96 -3.57
CA ALA A 90 12.12 -0.98 -2.55
C ALA A 90 13.35 -0.69 -1.69
N ASP A 91 13.36 0.49 -1.06
CA ASP A 91 14.40 0.86 -0.12
C ASP A 91 14.31 0.00 1.16
N ASP A 92 15.41 -0.10 1.87
CA ASP A 92 15.51 -0.97 3.05
C ASP A 92 14.53 -0.61 4.15
N TYR A 93 14.11 0.67 4.25
CA TYR A 93 13.16 1.08 5.28
C TYR A 93 11.82 0.32 5.16
N VAL A 94 11.45 -0.09 3.97
CA VAL A 94 10.19 -0.84 3.78
C VAL A 94 10.22 -2.14 4.56
N ARG A 95 11.35 -2.83 4.55
CA ARG A 95 11.55 -4.08 5.30
C ARG A 95 11.51 -3.83 6.81
N ASP A 96 12.17 -2.76 7.28
CA ASP A 96 12.17 -2.39 8.68
C ASP A 96 10.76 -2.03 9.17
N PHE A 97 10.00 -1.32 8.34
CA PHE A 97 8.62 -0.95 8.65
C PHE A 97 7.71 -2.19 8.67
N ALA A 98 7.92 -3.12 7.74
CA ALA A 98 7.17 -4.38 7.75
C ALA A 98 7.47 -5.19 9.03
N ALA A 99 8.73 -5.25 9.43
CA ALA A 99 9.11 -5.93 10.67
C ALA A 99 8.44 -5.28 11.89
N GLU A 100 8.37 -3.95 11.91
CA GLU A 100 7.69 -3.24 13.00
C GLU A 100 6.18 -3.49 12.96
N ALA A 101 5.57 -3.54 11.78
CA ALA A 101 4.16 -3.86 11.65
C ALA A 101 3.86 -5.24 12.24
N ILE A 102 4.71 -6.23 11.96
CA ILE A 102 4.56 -7.58 12.51
C ILE A 102 4.62 -7.54 14.04
N ARG A 103 5.56 -6.78 14.62
CA ARG A 103 5.66 -6.63 16.07
C ARG A 103 4.39 -6.05 16.68
N ARG A 104 3.68 -5.21 15.93
CA ARG A 104 2.41 -4.59 16.37
C ARG A 104 1.19 -5.44 16.02
N ASN A 105 1.38 -6.66 15.53
CA ASN A 105 0.31 -7.56 15.09
C ASN A 105 -0.46 -7.05 13.88
N ILE A 106 0.19 -6.25 13.04
CA ILE A 106 -0.36 -5.79 11.76
C ILE A 106 0.27 -6.64 10.67
N VAL A 107 -0.40 -7.76 10.36
CA VAL A 107 0.12 -8.77 9.45
C VAL A 107 -0.66 -8.84 8.13
N SER A 108 -1.70 -8.05 8.00
CA SER A 108 -2.47 -7.88 6.77
C SER A 108 -3.16 -6.53 6.78
N PRO A 109 -3.72 -6.07 5.65
CA PRO A 109 -4.48 -4.81 5.62
C PRO A 109 -5.69 -4.79 6.56
N TYR A 110 -6.19 -5.96 6.96
CA TYR A 110 -7.31 -6.05 7.90
C TYR A 110 -6.97 -5.51 9.29
N GLN A 111 -5.69 -5.45 9.66
CA GLN A 111 -5.25 -4.95 10.95
C GLN A 111 -4.77 -3.49 10.92
N LEU A 112 -4.73 -2.85 9.74
CA LEU A 112 -4.39 -1.43 9.67
C LEU A 112 -5.35 -0.61 10.53
N ILE A 113 -4.85 0.46 11.14
CA ILE A 113 -5.58 1.23 12.15
C ILE A 113 -5.99 2.56 11.56
N GLU A 114 -7.30 2.77 11.42
CA GLU A 114 -7.82 4.07 11.00
C GLU A 114 -7.75 5.05 12.17
N VAL A 115 -7.21 6.23 11.91
CA VAL A 115 -7.09 7.30 12.90
C VAL A 115 -7.55 8.62 12.29
N LYS A 116 -7.85 9.58 13.15
CA LYS A 116 -8.19 10.93 12.70
C LYS A 116 -6.96 11.58 12.06
N HIS A 117 -7.19 12.50 11.15
CA HIS A 117 -6.12 13.15 10.41
C HIS A 117 -5.04 13.74 11.33
N ARG A 118 -5.43 14.45 12.38
CA ARG A 118 -4.48 15.04 13.33
C ARG A 118 -3.65 13.99 14.05
N ASP A 119 -4.25 12.83 14.35
CA ASP A 119 -3.55 11.74 15.02
C ASP A 119 -2.62 11.01 14.06
N TYR A 120 -3.02 10.90 12.79
CA TYR A 120 -2.17 10.32 11.75
C TYR A 120 -0.87 11.10 11.60
N GLU A 121 -0.95 12.43 11.57
CA GLU A 121 0.25 13.26 11.49
C GLU A 121 1.15 13.04 12.70
N LYS A 122 0.59 12.98 13.89
CA LYS A 122 1.36 12.77 15.12
C LYS A 122 1.98 11.38 15.18
N LEU A 123 1.19 10.35 14.89
CA LEU A 123 1.63 8.97 15.08
C LEU A 123 2.54 8.51 13.95
N TRP A 124 2.12 8.70 12.71
CA TRP A 124 2.87 8.17 11.58
C TRP A 124 4.09 9.02 11.24
N PHE A 125 3.93 10.33 11.15
CA PHE A 125 5.04 11.21 10.83
C PHE A 125 6.08 11.21 11.95
N ALA A 126 5.65 11.16 13.22
CA ALA A 126 6.60 11.07 14.33
C ALA A 126 7.41 9.77 14.27
N PHE A 127 6.75 8.66 13.94
CA PHE A 127 7.45 7.38 13.77
C PHE A 127 8.48 7.46 12.64
N CYS A 128 8.09 8.01 11.49
CA CYS A 128 9.00 8.16 10.37
C CYS A 128 10.17 9.08 10.70
N ASP A 129 9.91 10.21 11.35
CA ASP A 129 10.94 11.16 11.74
C ASP A 129 11.95 10.52 12.70
N GLU A 130 11.48 9.77 13.68
CA GLU A 130 12.32 9.08 14.62
C GLU A 130 13.19 8.02 13.91
N TYR A 131 12.58 7.24 13.02
CA TYR A 131 13.30 6.22 12.26
C TYR A 131 14.41 6.85 11.42
N PHE A 132 14.08 7.87 10.61
CA PHE A 132 15.05 8.47 9.71
C PHE A 132 16.07 9.33 10.41
N SER A 133 15.74 9.92 11.57
CA SER A 133 16.70 10.68 12.38
C SER A 133 17.76 9.79 13.03
N GLY A 134 17.44 8.53 13.28
CA GLY A 134 18.36 7.57 13.85
C GLY A 134 19.35 6.98 12.83
N LYS A 135 19.20 7.38 11.58
CA LYS A 135 20.09 6.93 10.49
C LYS A 135 21.08 8.05 10.12
#